data_d10dd325c3283fe892aa86a4080bec21
#
_entry.id   d10dd325c3283fe892aa86a4080bec21
#
_cell.length_a   1.000
_cell.length_b   1.000
_cell.length_c   1.000
_cell.angle_alpha   90.00
_cell.angle_beta   90.00
_cell.angle_gamma   90.00
#
_symmetry.space_group_name_H-M   'P 1'
#
loop_
_entity.id
_entity.type
_entity.pdbx_description
1 polymer ?
#
loop_
_entity_poly.entity_id
_entity_poly.type
_entity_poly.pdbx_seq_one_letter_code
_entity_poly.pdbx_strand_id
1 'polypeptide(L)'
;IYPVVNSAYPQGFAWNGITGVTESPSGADSNPQYADNIKYLNLISNEEFGATLTAFMYPDAFAECDGSAEPVTGVRIGQQTRKPFGLSYKSILGNDTEGVDYGYKLHLIYGALASPSEKAYNTVNDSPEANEFSWELTTTPVSVMGYKPTASITIDSTRVDSGALDALEDILYGSESADARLPLPDEVFEIMGGEAVVDVTLNRANANVTVGKSITLKATTNPAGETVTWTSGTPANATVVNGVVTGVAAGSSVITASVTKNGNTYSDTCNVTVVAAG
;
A
#
# COMPACT_ATOMS: atom_id res chain seq x y z
N ILE A 1 12.15 -3.34 -9.56
CA ILE A 1 10.73 -3.71 -9.64
C ILE A 1 10.38 -4.73 -8.57
N TYR A 2 9.11 -4.79 -8.22
CA TYR A 2 8.58 -5.62 -7.15
C TYR A 2 7.30 -6.30 -7.65
N PRO A 3 7.36 -7.53 -8.19
CA PRO A 3 6.16 -8.25 -8.63
C PRO A 3 5.18 -8.48 -7.46
N VAL A 4 3.87 -8.36 -7.74
CA VAL A 4 2.83 -8.55 -6.73
C VAL A 4 2.61 -10.04 -6.48
N VAL A 5 2.62 -10.42 -5.19
CA VAL A 5 2.26 -11.76 -4.71
C VAL A 5 1.31 -11.59 -3.52
N ASN A 6 0.08 -12.11 -3.61
CA ASN A 6 -0.93 -12.01 -2.55
C ASN A 6 -1.14 -10.58 -2.02
N SER A 7 -1.26 -9.60 -2.92
CA SER A 7 -1.44 -8.17 -2.60
C SER A 7 -0.26 -7.53 -1.84
N ALA A 8 0.90 -8.14 -1.83
CA ALA A 8 2.14 -7.63 -1.25
C ALA A 8 3.26 -7.65 -2.31
N TYR A 9 4.40 -7.05 -1.98
CA TYR A 9 5.57 -6.93 -2.85
C TYR A 9 6.80 -7.56 -2.17
N PRO A 10 6.83 -8.88 -2.00
CA PRO A 10 7.76 -9.55 -1.08
C PRO A 10 9.19 -9.61 -1.59
N GLN A 11 9.42 -9.38 -2.88
CA GLN A 11 10.74 -9.48 -3.49
C GLN A 11 10.97 -8.38 -4.52
N GLY A 12 12.15 -7.76 -4.46
CA GLY A 12 12.61 -6.74 -5.39
C GLY A 12 13.67 -7.27 -6.35
N PHE A 13 13.66 -6.72 -7.58
CA PHE A 13 14.65 -7.00 -8.60
C PHE A 13 15.19 -5.68 -9.17
N ALA A 14 16.49 -5.57 -9.26
CA ALA A 14 17.12 -4.41 -9.87
C ALA A 14 16.76 -4.30 -11.36
N TRP A 15 16.50 -3.08 -11.80
CA TRP A 15 16.28 -2.76 -13.22
C TRP A 15 17.35 -1.82 -13.70
N ASN A 16 18.31 -2.36 -14.42
CA ASN A 16 19.37 -1.59 -15.05
C ASN A 16 18.91 -1.11 -16.43
N GLY A 17 19.47 0.03 -16.87
CA GLY A 17 19.23 0.56 -18.21
C GLY A 17 17.90 1.30 -18.38
N ILE A 18 17.28 1.76 -17.31
CA ILE A 18 16.16 2.71 -17.37
C ILE A 18 16.69 4.02 -17.93
N THR A 19 16.04 4.53 -18.97
CA THR A 19 16.34 5.82 -19.61
C THR A 19 15.44 6.93 -19.13
N GLY A 20 14.20 6.60 -18.73
CA GLY A 20 13.27 7.58 -18.19
C GLY A 20 12.01 6.98 -17.59
N VAL A 21 11.42 7.76 -16.68
CA VAL A 21 10.06 7.58 -16.18
C VAL A 21 9.35 8.90 -16.34
N THR A 22 8.27 8.91 -17.12
CA THR A 22 7.43 10.09 -17.34
C THR A 22 6.09 9.86 -16.66
N GLU A 23 5.79 10.60 -15.61
CA GLU A 23 4.50 10.55 -14.93
C GLU A 23 3.46 11.31 -15.77
N SER A 24 2.32 10.69 -15.99
CA SER A 24 1.20 11.22 -16.80
C SER A 24 -0.12 10.92 -16.10
N PRO A 25 -0.43 11.62 -14.99
CA PRO A 25 -1.70 11.48 -14.30
C PRO A 25 -2.85 11.89 -15.21
N SER A 26 -4.00 11.26 -15.06
CA SER A 26 -5.22 11.52 -15.79
C SER A 26 -6.43 11.60 -14.85
N GLY A 27 -7.58 12.00 -15.35
CA GLY A 27 -8.77 12.20 -14.53
C GLY A 27 -8.81 13.56 -13.84
N ALA A 28 -9.44 13.62 -12.68
CA ALA A 28 -9.78 14.87 -11.98
C ALA A 28 -10.56 15.89 -12.83
N ASP A 29 -11.25 15.39 -13.88
CA ASP A 29 -12.03 16.23 -14.80
C ASP A 29 -13.26 16.79 -14.11
N SER A 30 -13.48 18.07 -14.37
CA SER A 30 -14.63 18.82 -13.86
C SER A 30 -15.83 18.62 -14.80
N ASN A 31 -16.91 18.05 -14.26
CA ASN A 31 -18.20 17.94 -14.96
C ASN A 31 -19.25 18.82 -14.28
N PRO A 32 -19.42 20.09 -14.72
CA PRO A 32 -20.37 21.00 -14.13
C PRO A 32 -21.81 20.62 -14.48
N GLN A 33 -22.67 20.62 -13.49
CA GLN A 33 -24.12 20.46 -13.65
C GLN A 33 -24.79 21.80 -13.46
N TYR A 34 -25.74 22.12 -14.36
CA TYR A 34 -26.43 23.40 -14.37
C TYR A 34 -27.91 23.20 -14.02
N ALA A 35 -28.45 24.07 -13.15
CA ALA A 35 -29.85 24.21 -12.84
C ALA A 35 -30.18 25.67 -12.69
N ASP A 36 -31.42 26.07 -13.05
CA ASP A 36 -31.91 27.47 -12.98
C ASP A 36 -30.97 28.49 -13.66
N ASN A 37 -30.34 28.09 -14.77
CA ASN A 37 -29.34 28.86 -15.54
C ASN A 37 -28.06 29.23 -14.78
N ILE A 38 -27.76 28.58 -13.67
CA ILE A 38 -26.52 28.71 -12.92
C ILE A 38 -25.80 27.38 -12.78
N LYS A 39 -24.48 27.42 -12.55
CA LYS A 39 -23.71 26.22 -12.19
C LYS A 39 -24.12 25.80 -10.78
N TYR A 40 -24.88 24.70 -10.69
CA TYR A 40 -25.45 24.22 -9.44
C TYR A 40 -24.49 23.27 -8.70
N LEU A 41 -23.85 22.37 -9.44
CA LEU A 41 -22.97 21.34 -8.88
C LEU A 41 -21.76 21.14 -9.82
N ASN A 42 -20.60 20.82 -9.24
CA ASN A 42 -19.42 20.41 -9.98
C ASN A 42 -19.00 19.01 -9.53
N LEU A 43 -19.17 18.03 -10.38
CA LEU A 43 -18.69 16.67 -10.15
C LEU A 43 -17.26 16.58 -10.68
N ILE A 44 -16.34 16.05 -9.85
CA ILE A 44 -14.95 15.85 -10.23
C ILE A 44 -14.70 14.34 -10.24
N SER A 45 -14.17 13.80 -11.34
CA SER A 45 -13.76 12.40 -11.43
C SER A 45 -12.57 12.11 -10.52
N ASN A 46 -12.31 10.84 -10.24
CA ASN A 46 -11.10 10.45 -9.53
C ASN A 46 -9.89 10.69 -10.44
N GLU A 47 -8.77 11.07 -9.81
CA GLU A 47 -7.47 11.08 -10.45
C GLU A 47 -6.93 9.65 -10.53
N GLU A 48 -6.32 9.32 -11.66
CA GLU A 48 -5.63 8.06 -11.90
C GLU A 48 -4.16 8.36 -12.18
N PHE A 49 -3.27 7.66 -11.50
CA PHE A 49 -1.84 7.77 -11.76
C PHE A 49 -1.48 6.88 -12.96
N GLY A 50 -0.83 7.48 -13.95
CA GLY A 50 -0.24 6.80 -15.09
C GLY A 50 1.22 7.21 -15.26
N ALA A 51 2.01 6.40 -15.93
CA ALA A 51 3.38 6.72 -16.25
C ALA A 51 3.84 5.99 -17.51
N THR A 52 4.86 6.52 -18.19
CA THR A 52 5.59 5.83 -19.24
C THR A 52 7.01 5.53 -18.75
N LEU A 53 7.38 4.25 -18.79
CA LEU A 53 8.71 3.76 -18.46
C LEU A 53 9.47 3.44 -19.73
N THR A 54 10.69 3.98 -19.88
CA THR A 54 11.58 3.68 -21.01
C THR A 54 12.88 3.08 -20.53
N ALA A 55 13.41 2.09 -21.26
CA ALA A 55 14.64 1.41 -20.90
C ALA A 55 15.29 0.70 -22.10
N PHE A 56 16.61 0.51 -22.06
CA PHE A 56 17.35 -0.28 -23.04
C PHE A 56 17.23 -1.79 -22.79
N MET A 57 16.91 -2.21 -21.58
CA MET A 57 16.76 -3.61 -21.20
C MET A 57 15.79 -3.75 -20.02
N TYR A 58 15.37 -4.96 -19.74
CA TYR A 58 14.53 -5.28 -18.58
C TYR A 58 14.95 -6.59 -17.91
N PRO A 59 14.76 -6.74 -16.60
CA PRO A 59 15.11 -7.95 -15.86
C PRO A 59 14.14 -9.09 -16.21
N ASP A 60 14.61 -10.33 -16.09
CA ASP A 60 13.79 -11.53 -16.36
C ASP A 60 12.52 -11.57 -15.50
N ALA A 61 12.58 -11.09 -14.27
CA ALA A 61 11.41 -10.98 -13.40
C ALA A 61 10.29 -10.07 -13.94
N PHE A 62 10.60 -9.15 -14.89
CA PHE A 62 9.60 -8.34 -15.54
C PHE A 62 8.84 -9.07 -16.66
N ALA A 63 9.33 -10.19 -17.14
CA ALA A 63 8.70 -10.90 -18.24
C ALA A 63 7.24 -11.27 -17.98
N GLU A 64 6.90 -11.71 -16.76
CA GLU A 64 5.52 -12.00 -16.37
C GLU A 64 4.66 -10.72 -16.29
N CYS A 65 5.25 -9.59 -15.91
CA CYS A 65 4.56 -8.29 -15.91
C CYS A 65 4.34 -7.76 -17.32
N ASP A 66 5.22 -8.12 -18.26
CA ASP A 66 5.11 -7.78 -19.69
C ASP A 66 4.27 -8.80 -20.50
N GLY A 67 3.60 -9.73 -19.83
CA GLY A 67 2.71 -10.70 -20.48
C GLY A 67 3.45 -11.84 -21.19
N SER A 68 4.59 -12.26 -20.65
CA SER A 68 5.34 -13.41 -21.10
C SER A 68 5.41 -14.48 -19.99
N ALA A 69 5.55 -15.73 -20.38
CA ALA A 69 5.87 -16.84 -19.48
C ALA A 69 7.04 -17.66 -20.05
N GLU A 70 7.80 -18.27 -19.18
CA GLU A 70 8.95 -19.10 -19.53
C GLU A 70 8.71 -20.58 -19.11
N PRO A 71 7.97 -21.36 -19.92
CA PRO A 71 7.66 -22.74 -19.58
C PRO A 71 8.88 -23.66 -19.59
N VAL A 72 9.90 -23.30 -20.31
CA VAL A 72 11.21 -23.99 -20.36
C VAL A 72 12.28 -22.90 -20.38
N THR A 73 13.37 -23.09 -19.65
CA THR A 73 14.48 -22.16 -19.56
C THR A 73 14.94 -21.71 -20.95
N GLY A 74 14.93 -20.40 -21.19
CA GLY A 74 15.31 -19.78 -22.45
C GLY A 74 14.20 -19.79 -23.55
N VAL A 75 13.02 -20.36 -23.28
CA VAL A 75 11.89 -20.37 -24.22
C VAL A 75 10.73 -19.58 -23.64
N ARG A 76 10.46 -18.41 -24.21
CA ARG A 76 9.37 -17.52 -23.76
C ARG A 76 8.19 -17.56 -24.71
N ILE A 77 6.99 -17.62 -24.14
CA ILE A 77 5.72 -17.48 -24.83
C ILE A 77 5.09 -16.14 -24.45
N GLY A 78 4.59 -15.41 -25.42
CA GLY A 78 3.89 -14.12 -25.23
C GLY A 78 2.38 -14.30 -25.05
N GLN A 79 1.68 -13.16 -24.96
CA GLN A 79 0.21 -13.08 -24.86
C GLN A 79 -0.36 -13.76 -23.61
N GLN A 80 0.42 -13.77 -22.51
CA GLN A 80 0.01 -14.29 -21.22
C GLN A 80 -0.63 -13.18 -20.37
N THR A 81 -1.33 -13.59 -19.32
CA THR A 81 -1.89 -12.63 -18.35
C THR A 81 -0.78 -11.84 -17.70
N ARG A 82 -0.87 -10.50 -17.76
CA ARG A 82 0.11 -9.59 -17.17
C ARG A 82 -0.07 -9.56 -15.66
N LYS A 83 1.03 -9.59 -14.92
CA LYS A 83 1.03 -9.43 -13.47
C LYS A 83 1.27 -7.97 -13.10
N PRO A 84 0.54 -7.44 -12.10
CA PRO A 84 0.85 -6.14 -11.55
C PRO A 84 2.18 -6.17 -10.78
N PHE A 85 2.81 -5.01 -10.66
CA PHE A 85 4.06 -4.85 -9.96
C PHE A 85 4.14 -3.48 -9.26
N GLY A 86 5.09 -3.33 -8.35
CA GLY A 86 5.54 -2.06 -7.82
C GLY A 86 6.83 -1.63 -8.47
N LEU A 87 7.12 -0.32 -8.41
CA LEU A 87 8.34 0.27 -8.93
C LEU A 87 8.88 1.28 -7.92
N SER A 88 10.20 1.30 -7.69
CA SER A 88 10.87 2.42 -7.05
C SER A 88 11.94 2.99 -7.96
N TYR A 89 12.08 4.31 -7.98
CA TYR A 89 13.13 5.02 -8.70
C TYR A 89 13.48 6.33 -8.00
N LYS A 90 14.66 6.84 -8.30
CA LYS A 90 15.17 8.12 -7.77
C LYS A 90 15.23 9.14 -8.89
N SER A 91 14.79 10.36 -8.61
CA SER A 91 15.04 11.55 -9.43
C SER A 91 15.95 12.51 -8.69
N ILE A 92 17.03 12.95 -9.31
CA ILE A 92 18.03 13.80 -8.69
C ILE A 92 17.49 15.23 -8.59
N LEU A 93 17.69 15.86 -7.43
CA LEU A 93 17.47 17.28 -7.20
C LEU A 93 18.81 18.02 -7.29
N GLY A 94 18.81 19.14 -7.99
CA GLY A 94 19.97 20.02 -8.05
C GLY A 94 19.63 21.46 -7.63
N ASN A 95 20.64 22.21 -7.18
CA ASN A 95 20.56 23.63 -6.95
C ASN A 95 21.80 24.34 -7.45
N ASP A 96 21.79 25.69 -7.40
CA ASP A 96 22.88 26.52 -7.92
C ASP A 96 24.16 26.47 -7.06
N THR A 97 24.07 25.94 -5.84
CA THR A 97 25.18 25.93 -4.86
C THR A 97 25.85 24.56 -4.78
N GLU A 98 25.07 23.48 -4.74
CA GLU A 98 25.53 22.11 -4.51
C GLU A 98 25.44 21.24 -5.77
N GLY A 99 24.89 21.79 -6.85
CA GLY A 99 24.73 21.07 -8.11
C GLY A 99 23.83 19.86 -7.95
N VAL A 100 24.25 18.71 -8.47
CA VAL A 100 23.52 17.43 -8.42
C VAL A 100 23.60 16.71 -7.07
N ASP A 101 24.46 17.19 -6.16
CA ASP A 101 24.67 16.60 -4.83
C ASP A 101 23.67 17.14 -3.79
N TYR A 102 22.78 18.06 -4.19
CA TYR A 102 21.79 18.66 -3.29
C TYR A 102 20.84 17.63 -2.66
N GLY A 103 20.39 16.64 -3.44
CA GLY A 103 19.50 15.60 -2.94
C GLY A 103 18.80 14.85 -4.06
N TYR A 104 17.76 14.09 -3.69
CA TYR A 104 16.95 13.33 -4.63
C TYR A 104 15.52 13.17 -4.11
N LYS A 105 14.61 12.84 -5.01
CA LYS A 105 13.28 12.32 -4.64
C LYS A 105 13.24 10.83 -4.90
N LEU A 106 12.78 10.09 -3.92
CA LEU A 106 12.49 8.68 -4.01
C LEU A 106 11.00 8.51 -4.35
N HIS A 107 10.72 7.83 -5.46
CA HIS A 107 9.37 7.57 -5.92
C HIS A 107 9.04 6.10 -5.73
N LEU A 108 7.88 5.82 -5.15
CA LEU A 108 7.34 4.48 -4.93
C LEU A 108 6.01 4.38 -5.66
N ILE A 109 5.90 3.46 -6.60
CA ILE A 109 4.70 3.24 -7.40
C ILE A 109 4.12 1.87 -7.06
N TYR A 110 2.82 1.84 -6.82
CA TYR A 110 2.07 0.66 -6.42
C TYR A 110 1.07 0.24 -7.49
N GLY A 111 0.81 -1.07 -7.59
CA GLY A 111 -0.24 -1.61 -8.45
C GLY A 111 -0.08 -1.29 -9.93
N ALA A 112 1.14 -1.07 -10.39
CA ALA A 112 1.41 -0.78 -11.79
C ALA A 112 1.15 -2.00 -12.66
N LEU A 113 0.50 -1.80 -13.80
CA LEU A 113 0.27 -2.79 -14.85
C LEU A 113 0.80 -2.23 -16.16
N ALA A 114 1.74 -2.94 -16.78
CA ALA A 114 2.30 -2.53 -18.06
C ALA A 114 1.33 -2.85 -19.21
N SER A 115 1.01 -1.86 -20.04
CA SER A 115 0.24 -2.06 -21.26
C SER A 115 1.08 -2.75 -22.35
N PRO A 116 0.47 -3.47 -23.32
CA PRO A 116 1.18 -3.94 -24.50
C PRO A 116 1.83 -2.75 -25.23
N SER A 117 3.11 -2.88 -25.55
CA SER A 117 3.86 -1.83 -26.24
C SER A 117 4.59 -2.37 -27.46
N GLU A 118 4.91 -1.48 -28.37
CA GLU A 118 5.76 -1.79 -29.51
C GLU A 118 7.19 -2.11 -29.06
N LYS A 119 7.80 -3.12 -29.66
CA LYS A 119 9.21 -3.48 -29.47
C LYS A 119 9.89 -3.50 -30.83
N ALA A 120 10.73 -2.52 -31.09
CA ALA A 120 11.51 -2.45 -32.33
C ALA A 120 12.83 -3.19 -32.17
N TYR A 121 13.18 -4.01 -33.16
CA TYR A 121 14.47 -4.70 -33.23
C TYR A 121 15.13 -4.28 -34.55
N ASN A 122 16.01 -3.26 -34.44
CA ASN A 122 16.66 -2.69 -35.60
C ASN A 122 17.96 -3.45 -35.97
N THR A 123 18.28 -3.50 -37.24
CA THR A 123 19.55 -4.04 -37.73
C THR A 123 20.67 -3.05 -37.45
N VAL A 124 21.84 -3.54 -37.02
CA VAL A 124 23.05 -2.73 -36.86
C VAL A 124 23.48 -2.16 -38.17
N ASN A 125 23.77 -0.86 -38.22
CA ASN A 125 24.31 -0.11 -39.36
C ASN A 125 25.59 0.63 -38.96
N ASP A 126 26.07 1.52 -39.80
CA ASP A 126 27.29 2.33 -39.61
C ASP A 126 27.15 3.34 -38.46
N SER A 127 25.92 3.62 -38.00
CA SER A 127 25.61 4.46 -36.85
C SER A 127 24.74 3.65 -35.86
N PRO A 128 25.34 2.75 -35.08
CA PRO A 128 24.59 1.87 -34.20
C PRO A 128 23.90 2.67 -33.10
N GLU A 129 22.58 2.48 -33.00
CA GLU A 129 21.72 3.03 -31.95
C GLU A 129 21.22 1.90 -31.06
N ALA A 130 21.11 2.15 -29.77
CA ALA A 130 20.52 1.19 -28.85
C ALA A 130 19.00 1.12 -29.05
N ASN A 131 18.46 -0.10 -29.08
CA ASN A 131 17.01 -0.26 -29.05
C ASN A 131 16.46 0.17 -27.69
N GLU A 132 15.50 1.07 -27.69
CA GLU A 132 14.80 1.51 -26.50
C GLU A 132 13.39 0.88 -26.47
N PHE A 133 13.05 0.32 -25.32
CA PHE A 133 11.72 -0.20 -25.04
C PHE A 133 10.93 0.81 -24.25
N SER A 134 9.62 0.87 -24.48
CA SER A 134 8.70 1.76 -23.77
C SER A 134 7.49 0.98 -23.30
N TRP A 135 7.04 1.25 -22.07
CA TRP A 135 5.81 0.67 -21.50
C TRP A 135 4.97 1.77 -20.89
N GLU A 136 3.73 1.85 -21.33
CA GLU A 136 2.71 2.64 -20.63
C GLU A 136 2.23 1.86 -19.42
N LEU A 137 2.20 2.54 -18.27
CA LEU A 137 1.80 2.00 -16.98
C LEU A 137 0.46 2.59 -16.57
N THR A 138 -0.50 1.74 -16.30
CA THR A 138 -1.72 2.07 -15.56
C THR A 138 -1.60 1.54 -14.15
N THR A 139 -2.33 2.13 -13.19
CA THR A 139 -2.18 1.73 -11.79
C THR A 139 -3.50 1.39 -11.14
N THR A 140 -3.44 0.50 -10.16
CA THR A 140 -4.52 0.26 -9.21
C THR A 140 -4.08 0.76 -7.84
N PRO A 141 -4.72 1.82 -7.32
CA PRO A 141 -4.34 2.38 -6.02
C PRO A 141 -4.47 1.36 -4.88
N VAL A 142 -3.54 1.42 -3.93
CA VAL A 142 -3.56 0.65 -2.70
C VAL A 142 -4.14 1.48 -1.56
N SER A 143 -4.77 0.81 -0.60
CA SER A 143 -5.36 1.47 0.57
C SER A 143 -4.30 2.15 1.41
N VAL A 144 -4.65 3.33 1.93
CA VAL A 144 -3.83 4.12 2.87
C VAL A 144 -4.74 4.50 4.01
N MET A 145 -4.35 4.19 5.23
CA MET A 145 -5.18 4.47 6.38
C MET A 145 -5.29 5.98 6.66
N GLY A 146 -6.50 6.47 6.85
CA GLY A 146 -6.77 7.89 7.07
C GLY A 146 -6.70 8.78 5.82
N TYR A 147 -6.36 8.22 4.67
CA TYR A 147 -6.25 8.94 3.39
C TYR A 147 -7.00 8.22 2.27
N LYS A 148 -7.12 8.85 1.11
CA LYS A 148 -7.59 8.18 -0.09
C LYS A 148 -6.55 7.15 -0.55
N PRO A 149 -6.98 6.04 -1.16
CA PRO A 149 -6.06 5.10 -1.79
C PRO A 149 -5.10 5.81 -2.74
N THR A 150 -3.84 5.40 -2.75
CA THR A 150 -2.81 5.99 -3.61
C THR A 150 -2.09 4.95 -4.43
N ALA A 151 -1.62 5.34 -5.61
CA ALA A 151 -0.74 4.54 -6.45
C ALA A 151 0.71 5.05 -6.42
N SER A 152 0.97 6.22 -5.79
CA SER A 152 2.31 6.80 -5.76
C SER A 152 2.60 7.46 -4.41
N ILE A 153 3.85 7.31 -3.96
CA ILE A 153 4.42 8.07 -2.83
C ILE A 153 5.72 8.69 -3.33
N THR A 154 5.93 9.96 -3.01
CA THR A 154 7.18 10.66 -3.29
C THR A 154 7.79 11.15 -1.98
N ILE A 155 9.05 10.82 -1.74
CA ILE A 155 9.81 11.18 -0.54
C ILE A 155 10.96 12.08 -0.97
N ASP A 156 11.07 13.24 -0.34
CA ASP A 156 12.11 14.24 -0.62
C ASP A 156 13.24 14.07 0.42
N SER A 157 14.41 13.63 -0.04
CA SER A 157 15.57 13.34 0.82
C SER A 157 16.07 14.56 1.61
N THR A 158 15.77 15.77 1.12
CA THR A 158 16.20 17.01 1.79
C THR A 158 15.30 17.43 2.95
N ARG A 159 14.16 16.76 3.14
CA ARG A 159 13.10 17.15 4.09
C ARG A 159 12.80 16.09 5.14
N VAL A 160 13.33 14.89 5.00
CA VAL A 160 13.09 13.76 5.89
C VAL A 160 14.32 13.47 6.74
N ASP A 161 14.14 12.70 7.81
CA ASP A 161 15.26 12.19 8.60
C ASP A 161 16.10 11.21 7.78
N SER A 162 17.42 11.42 7.75
CA SER A 162 18.32 10.59 6.94
C SER A 162 18.37 9.14 7.43
N GLY A 163 18.29 8.89 8.75
CA GLY A 163 18.30 7.54 9.29
C GLY A 163 17.03 6.76 8.95
N ALA A 164 15.88 7.44 8.95
CA ALA A 164 14.62 6.86 8.49
C ALA A 164 14.66 6.55 6.98
N LEU A 165 15.24 7.45 6.19
CA LEU A 165 15.41 7.25 4.74
C LEU A 165 16.33 6.08 4.44
N ASP A 166 17.48 5.97 5.12
CA ASP A 166 18.43 4.86 4.99
C ASP A 166 17.75 3.52 5.33
N ALA A 167 16.95 3.48 6.43
CA ALA A 167 16.19 2.30 6.81
C ALA A 167 15.15 1.88 5.76
N LEU A 168 14.49 2.86 5.12
CA LEU A 168 13.58 2.58 4.02
C LEU A 168 14.31 2.07 2.78
N GLU A 169 15.46 2.64 2.46
CA GLU A 169 16.28 2.22 1.31
C GLU A 169 16.85 0.81 1.51
N ASP A 170 17.24 0.45 2.73
CA ASP A 170 17.67 -0.92 3.07
C ASP A 170 16.54 -1.94 2.82
N ILE A 171 15.29 -1.57 3.08
CA ILE A 171 14.13 -2.40 2.78
C ILE A 171 13.88 -2.49 1.26
N LEU A 172 13.98 -1.36 0.56
CA LEU A 172 13.70 -1.29 -0.88
C LEU A 172 14.75 -2.00 -1.72
N TYR A 173 16.01 -1.86 -1.37
CA TYR A 173 17.12 -2.37 -2.17
C TYR A 173 17.76 -3.64 -1.61
N GLY A 174 17.36 -4.02 -0.39
CA GLY A 174 17.93 -5.14 0.33
C GLY A 174 19.21 -4.78 1.07
N SER A 175 19.57 -5.62 2.04
CA SER A 175 20.78 -5.52 2.83
C SER A 175 21.48 -6.89 2.88
N GLU A 176 22.61 -6.98 3.57
CA GLU A 176 23.30 -8.27 3.78
C GLU A 176 22.43 -9.32 4.49
N SER A 177 21.40 -8.88 5.22
CA SER A 177 20.55 -9.72 6.07
C SER A 177 19.10 -9.86 5.59
N ALA A 178 18.66 -9.09 4.60
CA ALA A 178 17.28 -9.07 4.12
C ALA A 178 17.18 -8.84 2.62
N ASP A 179 16.26 -9.55 1.98
CA ASP A 179 15.94 -9.36 0.57
C ASP A 179 15.20 -8.03 0.35
N ALA A 180 15.42 -7.45 -0.83
CA ALA A 180 14.71 -6.26 -1.28
C ALA A 180 13.18 -6.52 -1.35
N ARG A 181 12.38 -5.58 -0.87
CA ARG A 181 10.92 -5.59 -0.97
C ARG A 181 10.34 -4.17 -1.02
N LEU A 182 9.11 -4.03 -1.50
CA LEU A 182 8.42 -2.74 -1.45
C LEU A 182 7.43 -2.76 -0.27
N PRO A 183 7.63 -1.93 0.77
CA PRO A 183 6.69 -1.80 1.87
C PRO A 183 5.40 -1.13 1.39
N LEU A 184 4.26 -1.47 2.01
CA LEU A 184 2.98 -0.80 1.75
C LEU A 184 3.00 0.63 2.33
N PRO A 185 2.11 1.53 1.86
CA PRO A 185 2.11 2.94 2.28
C PRO A 185 2.12 3.18 3.78
N ASP A 186 1.33 2.44 4.53
CA ASP A 186 1.24 2.61 5.99
C ASP A 186 2.56 2.25 6.69
N GLU A 187 3.26 1.21 6.20
CA GLU A 187 4.60 0.84 6.68
C GLU A 187 5.64 1.91 6.29
N VAL A 188 5.55 2.49 5.08
CA VAL A 188 6.42 3.61 4.69
C VAL A 188 6.25 4.78 5.64
N PHE A 189 5.03 5.14 5.99
CA PHE A 189 4.78 6.24 6.93
C PHE A 189 5.32 5.93 8.32
N GLU A 190 5.19 4.70 8.79
CA GLU A 190 5.75 4.26 10.08
C GLU A 190 7.27 4.37 10.09
N ILE A 191 7.95 3.91 9.05
CA ILE A 191 9.42 4.01 8.90
C ILE A 191 9.87 5.48 8.86
N MET A 192 9.14 6.33 8.16
CA MET A 192 9.45 7.75 8.01
C MET A 192 9.10 8.59 9.25
N GLY A 193 8.79 7.96 10.40
CA GLY A 193 8.46 8.62 11.66
C GLY A 193 7.01 9.14 11.73
N GLY A 194 6.15 8.71 10.81
CA GLY A 194 4.71 8.93 10.89
C GLY A 194 4.08 8.12 12.03
N GLU A 195 2.98 8.59 12.58
CA GLU A 195 2.17 7.74 13.45
C GLU A 195 1.50 6.66 12.60
N ALA A 196 1.77 5.40 12.91
CA ALA A 196 1.01 4.31 12.31
C ALA A 196 -0.46 4.48 12.71
N VAL A 197 -1.33 4.70 11.72
CA VAL A 197 -2.77 4.74 12.01
C VAL A 197 -3.21 3.31 12.30
N VAL A 198 -3.47 3.02 13.55
CA VAL A 198 -3.98 1.73 14.00
C VAL A 198 -5.51 1.80 14.01
N ASP A 199 -6.16 0.83 13.38
CA ASP A 199 -7.60 0.62 13.48
C ASP A 199 -7.89 -0.69 14.22
N VAL A 200 -8.91 -0.65 15.06
CA VAL A 200 -9.42 -1.83 15.77
C VAL A 200 -10.90 -1.94 15.46
N THR A 201 -11.32 -3.06 14.90
CA THR A 201 -12.72 -3.30 14.55
C THR A 201 -13.22 -4.60 15.18
N LEU A 202 -14.35 -4.53 15.86
CA LEU A 202 -15.04 -5.70 16.40
C LEU A 202 -16.01 -6.30 15.39
N ASN A 203 -16.13 -7.61 15.39
CA ASN A 203 -17.04 -8.34 14.51
C ASN A 203 -18.54 -8.07 14.80
N ARG A 204 -18.88 -7.38 15.88
CA ARG A 204 -20.24 -6.95 16.22
C ARG A 204 -20.24 -5.80 17.22
N ALA A 205 -21.19 -4.86 17.06
CA ALA A 205 -21.36 -3.73 17.95
C ALA A 205 -22.27 -4.05 19.15
N ASN A 206 -23.11 -5.09 19.06
CA ASN A 206 -24.01 -5.53 20.13
C ASN A 206 -24.02 -7.06 20.23
N ALA A 207 -24.17 -7.59 21.44
CA ALA A 207 -24.26 -9.01 21.69
C ALA A 207 -25.10 -9.32 22.95
N ASN A 208 -25.70 -10.51 23.01
CA ASN A 208 -26.40 -11.02 24.18
C ASN A 208 -25.68 -12.27 24.71
N VAL A 209 -25.61 -12.40 26.03
CA VAL A 209 -25.07 -13.59 26.70
C VAL A 209 -25.94 -13.91 27.92
N THR A 210 -26.15 -15.18 28.21
CA THR A 210 -26.89 -15.62 29.42
C THR A 210 -25.89 -15.72 30.58
N VAL A 211 -26.36 -15.44 31.81
CA VAL A 211 -25.57 -15.63 33.02
C VAL A 211 -24.96 -17.04 33.05
N GLY A 212 -23.66 -17.13 33.30
CA GLY A 212 -22.87 -18.38 33.31
C GLY A 212 -22.51 -18.92 31.95
N LYS A 213 -22.89 -18.25 30.85
CA LYS A 213 -22.49 -18.62 29.48
C LYS A 213 -21.48 -17.60 28.93
N SER A 214 -20.82 -17.99 27.83
CA SER A 214 -19.79 -17.16 27.19
C SER A 214 -20.09 -17.03 25.69
N ILE A 215 -19.64 -15.89 25.13
CA ILE A 215 -19.61 -15.61 23.68
C ILE A 215 -18.21 -15.17 23.32
N THR A 216 -17.83 -15.30 22.06
CA THR A 216 -16.54 -14.81 21.57
C THR A 216 -16.75 -13.58 20.69
N LEU A 217 -16.09 -12.48 21.03
CA LEU A 217 -15.85 -11.31 20.18
C LEU A 217 -14.53 -11.52 19.46
N LYS A 218 -14.47 -11.10 18.19
CA LYS A 218 -13.23 -11.08 17.42
C LYS A 218 -12.88 -9.64 17.11
N ALA A 219 -11.66 -9.23 17.44
CA ALA A 219 -11.08 -7.97 17.00
C ALA A 219 -10.22 -8.22 15.76
N THR A 220 -10.36 -7.36 14.78
CA THR A 220 -9.48 -7.25 13.62
C THR A 220 -8.70 -5.97 13.77
N THR A 221 -7.38 -6.03 13.59
CA THR A 221 -6.49 -4.86 13.65
C THR A 221 -5.92 -4.59 12.27
N ASN A 222 -5.67 -3.32 11.99
CA ASN A 222 -4.90 -2.89 10.84
C ASN A 222 -3.81 -1.91 11.32
N PRO A 223 -2.50 -2.22 11.18
CA PRO A 223 -1.94 -3.46 10.63
C PRO A 223 -2.40 -4.72 11.38
N ALA A 224 -2.42 -5.84 10.66
CA ALA A 224 -2.82 -7.12 11.26
C ALA A 224 -1.77 -7.63 12.24
N GLY A 225 -2.21 -8.25 13.35
CA GLY A 225 -1.31 -8.87 14.32
C GLY A 225 -0.95 -7.99 15.52
N GLU A 226 -1.51 -6.79 15.63
CA GLU A 226 -1.33 -5.96 16.82
C GLU A 226 -1.90 -6.63 18.08
N THR A 227 -1.28 -6.38 19.23
CA THR A 227 -1.71 -6.95 20.49
C THR A 227 -2.93 -6.22 21.02
N VAL A 228 -4.08 -6.92 21.05
CA VAL A 228 -5.36 -6.35 21.52
C VAL A 228 -5.51 -6.53 23.02
N THR A 229 -5.75 -5.42 23.71
CA THR A 229 -6.13 -5.38 25.13
C THR A 229 -7.66 -5.34 25.24
N TRP A 230 -8.21 -6.19 26.09
CA TRP A 230 -9.64 -6.29 26.31
C TRP A 230 -10.04 -5.79 27.69
N THR A 231 -11.06 -4.96 27.78
CA THR A 231 -11.58 -4.43 29.03
C THR A 231 -13.11 -4.51 29.09
N SER A 232 -13.65 -4.64 30.30
CA SER A 232 -15.09 -4.59 30.56
C SER A 232 -15.41 -3.35 31.40
N GLY A 233 -16.37 -2.56 30.92
CA GLY A 233 -16.84 -1.37 31.63
C GLY A 233 -17.61 -1.69 32.91
N THR A 234 -18.24 -2.87 32.99
CA THR A 234 -18.95 -3.36 34.16
C THR A 234 -18.67 -4.84 34.41
N PRO A 235 -17.50 -5.16 35.02
CA PRO A 235 -17.08 -6.55 35.25
C PRO A 235 -18.05 -7.35 36.11
N ALA A 236 -18.87 -6.67 36.98
CA ALA A 236 -19.91 -7.30 37.77
C ALA A 236 -21.03 -7.93 36.90
N ASN A 237 -21.28 -7.42 35.68
CA ASN A 237 -22.27 -7.93 34.78
C ASN A 237 -21.65 -8.88 33.73
N ALA A 238 -20.50 -8.50 33.16
CA ALA A 238 -19.78 -9.34 32.21
C ALA A 238 -18.28 -9.16 32.36
N THR A 239 -17.52 -10.24 32.26
CA THR A 239 -16.05 -10.22 32.20
C THR A 239 -15.58 -10.57 30.79
N VAL A 240 -14.34 -10.15 30.43
CA VAL A 240 -13.72 -10.50 29.16
C VAL A 240 -12.28 -10.94 29.33
N VAL A 241 -11.89 -12.02 28.66
CA VAL A 241 -10.50 -12.50 28.58
C VAL A 241 -10.24 -12.94 27.14
N ASN A 242 -9.27 -12.32 26.47
CA ASN A 242 -8.88 -12.63 25.09
C ASN A 242 -10.10 -12.71 24.11
N GLY A 243 -11.03 -11.77 24.25
CA GLY A 243 -12.25 -11.71 23.44
C GLY A 243 -13.37 -12.66 23.86
N VAL A 244 -13.14 -13.56 24.84
CA VAL A 244 -14.19 -14.40 25.41
C VAL A 244 -14.91 -13.63 26.50
N VAL A 245 -16.16 -13.28 26.26
CA VAL A 245 -17.04 -12.54 27.18
C VAL A 245 -17.91 -13.51 27.94
N THR A 246 -17.87 -13.47 29.27
CA THR A 246 -18.69 -14.34 30.16
C THR A 246 -19.69 -13.49 30.92
N GLY A 247 -20.97 -13.88 30.86
CA GLY A 247 -22.04 -13.25 31.63
C GLY A 247 -21.96 -13.62 33.11
N VAL A 248 -21.90 -12.62 33.99
CA VAL A 248 -21.77 -12.79 35.46
C VAL A 248 -23.11 -12.56 36.15
N ALA A 249 -23.75 -11.43 35.85
CA ALA A 249 -25.06 -11.06 36.41
C ALA A 249 -25.90 -10.34 35.34
N ALA A 250 -27.23 -10.41 35.47
CA ALA A 250 -28.12 -9.73 34.54
C ALA A 250 -27.89 -8.22 34.54
N GLY A 251 -27.78 -7.62 33.37
CA GLY A 251 -27.46 -6.20 33.15
C GLY A 251 -26.72 -5.98 31.85
N SER A 252 -26.06 -4.83 31.70
CA SER A 252 -25.27 -4.54 30.51
C SER A 252 -23.84 -4.18 30.88
N SER A 253 -22.94 -4.42 29.94
CA SER A 253 -21.53 -4.00 30.01
C SER A 253 -21.02 -3.63 28.64
N VAL A 254 -20.22 -2.58 28.54
CA VAL A 254 -19.47 -2.22 27.33
C VAL A 254 -18.16 -2.98 27.36
N ILE A 255 -17.93 -3.82 26.36
CA ILE A 255 -16.64 -4.50 26.17
C ILE A 255 -15.84 -3.69 25.16
N THR A 256 -14.62 -3.30 25.53
CA THR A 256 -13.72 -2.53 24.69
C THR A 256 -12.52 -3.40 24.29
N ALA A 257 -12.21 -3.41 23.01
CA ALA A 257 -10.96 -3.90 22.45
C ALA A 257 -10.09 -2.72 22.09
N SER A 258 -8.84 -2.67 22.54
CA SER A 258 -7.94 -1.56 22.28
C SER A 258 -6.54 -2.02 21.93
N VAL A 259 -5.86 -1.21 21.13
CA VAL A 259 -4.43 -1.31 20.81
C VAL A 259 -3.78 0.02 21.17
N THR A 260 -2.65 -0.02 21.85
CA THR A 260 -1.85 1.17 22.14
C THR A 260 -0.56 1.09 21.34
N LYS A 261 -0.33 2.10 20.47
CA LYS A 261 0.88 2.21 19.65
C LYS A 261 1.37 3.65 19.71
N ASN A 262 2.68 3.84 19.92
CA ASN A 262 3.33 5.16 19.99
C ASN A 262 2.65 6.15 20.97
N GLY A 263 2.09 5.62 22.09
CA GLY A 263 1.40 6.44 23.09
C GLY A 263 -0.08 6.74 22.79
N ASN A 264 -0.56 6.45 21.58
CA ASN A 264 -1.96 6.59 21.18
C ASN A 264 -2.74 5.29 21.37
N THR A 265 -4.01 5.40 21.82
CA THR A 265 -4.90 4.25 22.01
C THR A 265 -6.05 4.30 21.03
N TYR A 266 -6.18 3.24 20.25
CA TYR A 266 -7.23 3.02 19.25
C TYR A 266 -8.15 1.93 19.78
N SER A 267 -9.47 2.07 19.64
CA SER A 267 -10.39 1.11 20.24
C SER A 267 -11.73 1.04 19.52
N ASP A 268 -12.37 -0.14 19.63
CA ASP A 268 -13.75 -0.36 19.26
C ASP A 268 -14.49 -1.02 20.40
N THR A 269 -15.83 -0.89 20.42
CA THR A 269 -16.68 -1.32 21.54
C THR A 269 -17.82 -2.20 21.12
N CYS A 270 -18.22 -3.13 21.99
CA CYS A 270 -19.40 -3.95 21.87
C CYS A 270 -20.27 -3.81 23.13
N ASN A 271 -21.55 -3.44 22.95
CA ASN A 271 -22.52 -3.44 24.04
C ASN A 271 -23.02 -4.87 24.29
N VAL A 272 -22.70 -5.43 25.44
CA VAL A 272 -23.12 -6.79 25.83
C VAL A 272 -24.27 -6.70 26.84
N THR A 273 -25.42 -7.28 26.50
CA THR A 273 -26.54 -7.46 27.40
C THR A 273 -26.50 -8.87 28.01
N VAL A 274 -26.41 -8.96 29.32
CA VAL A 274 -26.46 -10.21 30.04
C VAL A 274 -27.90 -10.46 30.51
N VAL A 275 -28.48 -11.57 30.04
CA VAL A 275 -29.82 -12.00 30.40
C VAL A 275 -29.78 -13.05 31.52
N ALA A 276 -30.76 -13.04 32.41
CA ALA A 276 -30.88 -14.05 33.44
C ALA A 276 -30.95 -15.47 32.86
N ALA A 277 -30.41 -16.44 33.58
CA ALA A 277 -30.66 -17.84 33.25
C ALA A 277 -32.16 -18.15 33.54
N GLY A 278 -32.85 -18.68 32.55
CA GLY A 278 -34.26 -19.08 32.70
C GLY A 278 -34.38 -20.30 33.63
#